data_85474215ddc6c28cea4c1b552ea14e3a
#
_entry.id   85474215ddc6c28cea4c1b552ea14e3a
#
_cell.length_a   1.000
_cell.length_b   1.000
_cell.length_c   1.000
_cell.angle_alpha   90.00
_cell.angle_beta   90.00
_cell.angle_gamma   90.00
#
_symmetry.space_group_name_H-M   'P 1'
#
loop_
_entity.id
_entity.type
_entity.pdbx_description
1 polymer ?
#
loop_
_entity_poly.entity_id
_entity_poly.type
_entity_poly.pdbx_seq_one_letter_code
_entity_poly.pdbx_strand_id
1 'polypeptide(L)'
;PIQIPNSGIRGNNATFCINLTPRDGYALRDRLLKGEKITVKADIETAMEETEIEVPTCLIKGSEADAEEIILCAHLYEGYVKLGANDNISGSAALIEVARTLNELIESGQLPRPKRSIRFIWVPEFQGTIPWAIKHKDILQKTLCNINLDMVGLWLSKSQSMYCLHRTTMGNPHYLNDVAESFYHYMGATNKSFVATGMGRPDALKPVYSVTGSRDPFYYSINAHYGASDHEVFSDWGVQAPGVIMITWP
;
A
#
# COMPACT_ATOMS: atom_id res chain seq x y z
N PRO A 1 -3.98 -16.17 -11.32
CA PRO A 1 -2.93 -16.19 -10.32
C PRO A 1 -3.29 -17.19 -9.22
N ILE A 2 -2.32 -17.96 -8.77
CA ILE A 2 -2.51 -18.90 -7.68
C ILE A 2 -2.06 -18.17 -6.42
N GLN A 3 -3.00 -17.84 -5.56
CA GLN A 3 -2.68 -17.30 -4.26
C GLN A 3 -2.56 -18.44 -3.26
N ILE A 4 -1.42 -18.54 -2.58
CA ILE A 4 -1.25 -19.48 -1.49
C ILE A 4 -1.83 -18.83 -0.25
N PRO A 5 -2.88 -19.40 0.37
CA PRO A 5 -3.46 -18.81 1.57
C PRO A 5 -2.45 -18.87 2.71
N ASN A 6 -2.10 -17.72 3.27
CA ASN A 6 -1.20 -17.60 4.42
C ASN A 6 -1.74 -18.29 5.69
N SER A 7 -3.05 -18.60 5.71
CA SER A 7 -3.74 -19.11 6.90
C SER A 7 -3.95 -20.62 6.92
N GLY A 8 -3.63 -21.34 5.85
CA GLY A 8 -4.01 -22.74 5.73
C GLY A 8 -3.13 -23.74 6.45
N ILE A 9 -1.88 -23.39 6.72
CA ILE A 9 -0.88 -24.32 7.24
C ILE A 9 -0.20 -23.70 8.44
N ARG A 10 -0.71 -24.01 9.63
CA ARG A 10 -0.12 -23.55 10.89
C ARG A 10 0.11 -24.72 11.84
N GLY A 11 1.25 -24.68 12.55
CA GLY A 11 1.58 -25.62 13.61
C GLY A 11 2.55 -26.73 13.19
N ASN A 12 2.95 -27.54 14.17
CA ASN A 12 4.00 -28.56 14.04
C ASN A 12 3.66 -29.74 13.10
N ASN A 13 2.39 -29.84 12.72
CA ASN A 13 1.89 -30.89 11.80
C ASN A 13 1.56 -30.32 10.42
N ALA A 14 2.05 -29.13 10.10
CA ALA A 14 1.86 -28.53 8.78
C ALA A 14 2.51 -29.41 7.71
N THR A 15 1.78 -29.65 6.63
CA THR A 15 2.24 -30.35 5.43
C THR A 15 2.18 -29.39 4.24
N PHE A 16 1.94 -29.87 3.07
CA PHE A 16 1.82 -29.01 1.89
C PHE A 16 0.35 -28.77 1.51
N CYS A 17 0.14 -27.71 0.74
CA CYS A 17 -1.15 -27.40 0.12
C CYS A 17 -0.96 -27.16 -1.38
N ILE A 18 -1.85 -27.71 -2.18
CA ILE A 18 -1.88 -27.46 -3.63
C ILE A 18 -3.12 -26.65 -3.96
N ASN A 19 -2.93 -25.44 -4.46
CA ASN A 19 -4.02 -24.61 -4.95
C ASN A 19 -4.34 -24.95 -6.40
N LEU A 20 -5.60 -25.22 -6.67
CA LEU A 20 -6.12 -25.45 -8.01
C LEU A 20 -6.77 -24.17 -8.56
N THR A 21 -6.78 -24.01 -9.88
CA THR A 21 -7.65 -22.99 -10.47
C THR A 21 -9.11 -23.29 -10.13
N PRO A 22 -10.01 -22.31 -10.03
CA PRO A 22 -11.42 -22.55 -9.78
C PRO A 22 -12.03 -23.55 -10.75
N ARG A 23 -11.69 -23.46 -12.05
CA ARG A 23 -12.16 -24.37 -13.09
C ARG A 23 -11.76 -25.82 -12.80
N ASP A 24 -10.49 -26.04 -12.51
CA ASP A 24 -9.97 -27.39 -12.30
C ASP A 24 -10.43 -27.95 -10.93
N GLY A 25 -10.51 -27.09 -9.93
CA GLY A 25 -11.02 -27.45 -8.61
C GLY A 25 -12.50 -27.85 -8.66
N TYR A 26 -13.32 -27.10 -9.37
CA TYR A 26 -14.74 -27.45 -9.55
C TYR A 26 -14.89 -28.76 -10.35
N ALA A 27 -14.14 -28.94 -11.42
CA ALA A 27 -14.16 -30.18 -12.21
C ALA A 27 -13.78 -31.40 -11.36
N LEU A 28 -12.75 -31.27 -10.55
CA LEU A 28 -12.32 -32.31 -9.62
C LEU A 28 -13.36 -32.60 -8.55
N ARG A 29 -13.94 -31.56 -7.95
CA ARG A 29 -15.04 -31.70 -6.98
C ARG A 29 -16.24 -32.45 -7.56
N ASP A 30 -16.65 -32.08 -8.77
CA ASP A 30 -17.84 -32.67 -9.39
C ASP A 30 -17.63 -34.16 -9.72
N ARG A 31 -16.41 -34.57 -10.01
CA ARG A 31 -16.04 -35.98 -10.17
C ARG A 31 -16.09 -36.74 -8.84
N LEU A 32 -15.56 -36.14 -7.78
CA LEU A 32 -15.61 -36.72 -6.44
C LEU A 32 -17.07 -36.87 -5.93
N LEU A 33 -17.94 -35.88 -6.19
CA LEU A 33 -19.34 -35.94 -5.83
C LEU A 33 -20.10 -37.07 -6.57
N LYS A 34 -19.64 -37.48 -7.76
CA LYS A 34 -20.15 -38.64 -8.50
C LYS A 34 -19.61 -39.96 -7.99
N GLY A 35 -18.77 -39.95 -6.94
CA GLY A 35 -18.19 -41.16 -6.37
C GLY A 35 -16.95 -41.69 -7.12
N GLU A 36 -16.36 -40.91 -8.02
CA GLU A 36 -15.15 -41.33 -8.70
C GLU A 36 -13.98 -41.41 -7.68
N LYS A 37 -13.20 -42.48 -7.76
CA LYS A 37 -11.93 -42.59 -7.05
C LYS A 37 -10.85 -41.86 -7.81
N ILE A 38 -10.28 -40.85 -7.21
CA ILE A 38 -9.24 -40.03 -7.83
C ILE A 38 -7.95 -40.23 -7.05
N THR A 39 -6.88 -40.55 -7.78
CA THR A 39 -5.54 -40.66 -7.23
C THR A 39 -4.73 -39.44 -7.70
N VAL A 40 -4.08 -38.76 -6.78
CA VAL A 40 -3.17 -37.65 -7.07
C VAL A 40 -1.75 -38.11 -6.72
N LYS A 41 -0.83 -37.85 -7.63
CA LYS A 41 0.60 -37.97 -7.34
C LYS A 41 1.18 -36.58 -7.17
N ALA A 42 1.77 -36.32 -6.03
CA ALA A 42 2.52 -35.09 -5.77
C ALA A 42 4.00 -35.44 -5.62
N ASP A 43 4.85 -34.68 -6.28
CA ASP A 43 6.30 -34.73 -6.14
C ASP A 43 6.73 -33.33 -5.68
N ILE A 44 7.17 -33.23 -4.43
CA ILE A 44 7.38 -31.95 -3.76
C ILE A 44 8.75 -32.00 -3.10
N GLU A 45 9.61 -31.10 -3.53
CA GLU A 45 10.91 -30.86 -2.92
C GLU A 45 10.88 -29.50 -2.23
N THR A 46 11.10 -29.48 -0.93
CA THR A 46 11.10 -28.27 -0.11
C THR A 46 12.21 -28.33 0.93
N ALA A 47 12.73 -27.17 1.31
CA ALA A 47 13.65 -27.01 2.42
C ALA A 47 13.12 -25.95 3.39
N MET A 48 13.43 -26.13 4.68
CA MET A 48 13.23 -25.12 5.73
C MET A 48 14.59 -24.61 6.14
N GLU A 49 14.86 -23.35 5.84
CA GLU A 49 16.14 -22.72 6.11
C GLU A 49 15.93 -21.48 6.97
N GLU A 50 16.88 -21.19 7.85
CA GLU A 50 16.91 -19.90 8.54
C GLU A 50 17.33 -18.83 7.53
N THR A 51 16.55 -17.75 7.48
CA THR A 51 16.82 -16.62 6.59
C THR A 51 16.47 -15.32 7.27
N GLU A 52 16.92 -14.22 6.69
CA GLU A 52 16.63 -12.88 7.16
C GLU A 52 15.61 -12.20 6.24
N ILE A 53 14.73 -11.40 6.83
CA ILE A 53 13.80 -10.54 6.12
C ILE A 53 14.42 -9.14 6.05
N GLU A 54 14.64 -8.66 4.84
CA GLU A 54 15.16 -7.32 4.61
C GLU A 54 14.02 -6.31 4.48
N VAL A 55 14.20 -5.15 5.13
CA VAL A 55 13.30 -3.99 5.03
C VAL A 55 14.12 -2.79 4.56
N PRO A 56 14.21 -2.56 3.24
CA PRO A 56 14.87 -1.37 2.72
C PRO A 56 14.24 -0.09 3.28
N THR A 57 15.07 0.88 3.60
CA THR A 57 14.59 2.15 4.16
C THR A 57 15.47 3.31 3.70
N CYS A 58 14.87 4.48 3.53
CA CYS A 58 15.61 5.73 3.39
C CYS A 58 14.98 6.85 4.23
N LEU A 59 15.74 7.90 4.47
CA LEU A 59 15.33 9.00 5.34
C LEU A 59 15.69 10.35 4.71
N ILE A 60 14.70 11.17 4.46
CA ILE A 60 14.90 12.61 4.23
C ILE A 60 14.89 13.27 5.60
N LYS A 61 16.08 13.67 6.06
CA LYS A 61 16.24 14.26 7.39
C LYS A 61 15.59 15.64 7.44
N GLY A 62 14.79 15.88 8.47
CA GLY A 62 14.18 17.16 8.77
C GLY A 62 15.18 18.18 9.31
N SER A 63 14.79 19.45 9.37
CA SER A 63 15.59 20.54 9.93
C SER A 63 15.53 20.62 11.46
N GLU A 64 14.50 20.06 12.09
CA GLU A 64 14.31 20.03 13.54
C GLU A 64 14.57 18.62 14.06
N ALA A 65 15.63 18.44 14.85
CA ALA A 65 16.08 17.12 15.29
C ALA A 65 15.11 16.42 16.25
N ASP A 66 14.36 17.19 17.03
CA ASP A 66 13.41 16.66 18.03
C ASP A 66 11.97 16.60 17.53
N ALA A 67 11.74 17.00 16.26
CA ALA A 67 10.40 16.87 15.66
C ALA A 67 10.06 15.41 15.38
N GLU A 68 8.79 15.07 15.50
CA GLU A 68 8.25 13.77 15.10
C GLU A 68 8.54 13.49 13.63
N GLU A 69 8.65 12.22 13.24
CA GLU A 69 8.80 11.85 11.83
C GLU A 69 7.49 11.36 11.20
N ILE A 70 7.42 11.47 9.89
CA ILE A 70 6.34 10.90 9.08
C ILE A 70 6.89 9.63 8.40
N ILE A 71 6.15 8.52 8.47
CA ILE A 71 6.52 7.28 7.82
C ILE A 71 5.63 7.07 6.60
N LEU A 72 6.25 6.91 5.43
CA LEU A 72 5.59 6.43 4.24
C LEU A 72 5.98 4.98 4.02
N CYS A 73 5.01 4.10 3.78
CA CYS A 73 5.29 2.69 3.52
C CYS A 73 4.56 2.17 2.29
N ALA A 74 5.13 1.14 1.72
CA ALA A 74 4.53 0.30 0.70
C ALA A 74 5.14 -1.09 0.81
N HIS A 75 4.35 -2.14 0.57
CA HIS A 75 4.98 -3.45 0.56
C HIS A 75 5.67 -3.74 -0.78
N LEU A 76 6.88 -4.28 -0.68
CA LEU A 76 7.71 -4.59 -1.84
C LEU A 76 7.43 -5.98 -2.40
N TYR A 77 6.93 -6.86 -1.55
CA TYR A 77 6.78 -8.27 -1.82
C TYR A 77 5.33 -8.72 -1.60
N GLU A 78 4.81 -9.50 -2.54
CA GLU A 78 3.45 -10.00 -2.51
C GLU A 78 3.39 -11.46 -2.99
N GLY A 79 3.50 -12.39 -2.06
CA GLY A 79 3.41 -13.83 -2.31
C GLY A 79 4.48 -14.39 -3.28
N TYR A 80 4.58 -15.71 -3.34
CA TYR A 80 5.67 -16.38 -4.05
C TYR A 80 5.48 -16.46 -5.58
N VAL A 81 4.28 -16.25 -6.08
CA VAL A 81 3.95 -16.47 -7.51
C VAL A 81 3.16 -15.36 -8.16
N LYS A 82 2.99 -14.23 -7.46
CA LYS A 82 2.37 -13.04 -8.02
C LYS A 82 3.38 -12.20 -8.80
N LEU A 83 2.96 -11.66 -9.93
CA LEU A 83 3.74 -10.65 -10.66
C LEU A 83 3.74 -9.30 -9.95
N GLY A 84 2.73 -9.03 -9.14
CA GLY A 84 2.66 -7.90 -8.23
C GLY A 84 2.64 -6.51 -8.86
N ALA A 85 2.34 -6.36 -10.16
CA ALA A 85 2.49 -5.09 -10.86
C ALA A 85 1.68 -3.94 -10.24
N ASN A 86 0.45 -4.21 -9.83
CA ASN A 86 -0.37 -3.25 -9.08
C ASN A 86 -0.24 -3.48 -7.58
N ASP A 87 -0.30 -4.71 -7.14
CA ASP A 87 -0.23 -5.17 -5.76
C ASP A 87 1.13 -5.87 -5.49
N ASN A 88 2.18 -5.17 -4.99
CA ASN A 88 2.18 -3.72 -4.73
C ASN A 88 3.46 -3.06 -5.26
N ILE A 89 3.95 -3.50 -6.43
CA ILE A 89 5.07 -2.82 -7.09
C ILE A 89 4.68 -1.37 -7.41
N SER A 90 3.39 -1.10 -7.68
CA SER A 90 2.93 0.25 -7.95
C SER A 90 3.11 1.20 -6.77
N GLY A 91 2.75 0.78 -5.56
CA GLY A 91 2.99 1.56 -4.34
C GLY A 91 4.48 1.73 -4.05
N SER A 92 5.25 0.66 -4.19
CA SER A 92 6.70 0.69 -4.01
C SER A 92 7.39 1.64 -4.99
N ALA A 93 7.02 1.61 -6.27
CA ALA A 93 7.55 2.52 -7.29
C ALA A 93 7.14 3.98 -7.05
N ALA A 94 5.88 4.21 -6.68
CA ALA A 94 5.39 5.54 -6.31
C ALA A 94 6.18 6.11 -5.11
N LEU A 95 6.48 5.28 -4.14
CA LEU A 95 7.23 5.68 -2.96
C LEU A 95 8.68 6.08 -3.31
N ILE A 96 9.33 5.35 -4.22
CA ILE A 96 10.67 5.70 -4.73
C ILE A 96 10.62 7.05 -5.45
N GLU A 97 9.62 7.27 -6.30
CA GLU A 97 9.50 8.51 -7.06
C GLU A 97 9.19 9.70 -6.15
N VAL A 98 8.37 9.54 -5.12
CA VAL A 98 8.12 10.57 -4.10
C VAL A 98 9.43 10.91 -3.36
N ALA A 99 10.18 9.90 -2.93
CA ALA A 99 11.46 10.10 -2.23
C ALA A 99 12.47 10.84 -3.13
N ARG A 100 12.61 10.40 -4.39
CA ARG A 100 13.50 11.02 -5.39
C ARG A 100 13.13 12.47 -5.63
N THR A 101 11.85 12.74 -5.92
CA THR A 101 11.35 14.08 -6.26
C THR A 101 11.49 15.04 -5.08
N LEU A 102 11.11 14.62 -3.88
CA LEU A 102 11.26 15.45 -2.68
C LEU A 102 12.72 15.80 -2.42
N ASN A 103 13.61 14.81 -2.52
CA ASN A 103 15.04 15.06 -2.33
C ASN A 103 15.59 16.04 -3.38
N GLU A 104 15.25 15.86 -4.64
CA GLU A 104 15.68 16.75 -5.73
C GLU A 104 15.19 18.20 -5.53
N LEU A 105 13.92 18.38 -5.18
CA LEU A 105 13.34 19.70 -4.92
C LEU A 105 13.97 20.39 -3.72
N ILE A 106 14.31 19.63 -2.68
CA ILE A 106 14.96 20.17 -1.48
C ILE A 106 16.43 20.55 -1.79
N GLU A 107 17.19 19.67 -2.43
CA GLU A 107 18.59 19.93 -2.75
C GLU A 107 18.78 21.04 -3.78
N SER A 108 17.82 21.23 -4.70
CA SER A 108 17.82 22.36 -5.64
C SER A 108 17.29 23.67 -5.06
N GLY A 109 16.81 23.67 -3.80
CA GLY A 109 16.24 24.83 -3.14
C GLY A 109 14.86 25.26 -3.62
N GLN A 110 14.21 24.45 -4.47
CA GLN A 110 12.84 24.70 -4.94
C GLN A 110 11.79 24.42 -3.85
N LEU A 111 12.11 23.53 -2.94
CA LEU A 111 11.30 23.22 -1.76
C LEU A 111 12.15 23.44 -0.50
N PRO A 112 11.66 24.16 0.52
CA PRO A 112 12.38 24.25 1.77
C PRO A 112 12.45 22.87 2.45
N ARG A 113 13.56 22.61 3.12
CA ARG A 113 13.70 21.36 3.88
C ARG A 113 12.58 21.27 4.93
N PRO A 114 11.83 20.17 4.97
CA PRO A 114 10.75 19.99 5.93
C PRO A 114 11.29 20.04 7.36
N LYS A 115 10.48 20.47 8.30
CA LYS A 115 10.85 20.47 9.73
C LYS A 115 11.00 19.04 10.25
N ARG A 116 10.05 18.17 9.91
CA ARG A 116 10.02 16.76 10.28
C ARG A 116 10.80 15.90 9.31
N SER A 117 11.42 14.87 9.81
CA SER A 117 11.99 13.83 8.97
C SER A 117 10.89 13.02 8.27
N ILE A 118 11.20 12.58 7.05
CA ILE A 118 10.30 11.71 6.28
C ILE A 118 11.05 10.41 6.04
N ARG A 119 10.52 9.33 6.61
CA ARG A 119 11.05 7.97 6.46
C ARG A 119 10.24 7.21 5.42
N PHE A 120 10.93 6.54 4.55
CA PHE A 120 10.35 5.64 3.56
C PHE A 120 10.78 4.22 3.90
N ILE A 121 9.83 3.28 3.92
CA ILE A 121 10.10 1.87 4.19
C ILE A 121 9.41 0.99 3.16
N TRP A 122 10.12 -0.03 2.70
CA TRP A 122 9.60 -1.06 1.82
C TRP A 122 9.62 -2.38 2.57
N VAL A 123 8.47 -2.97 2.78
CA VAL A 123 8.30 -4.10 3.70
C VAL A 123 7.74 -5.32 2.97
N PRO A 124 8.08 -6.55 3.34
CA PRO A 124 7.19 -7.68 3.14
C PRO A 124 5.92 -7.47 3.97
N GLU A 125 4.75 -7.47 3.31
CA GLU A 125 3.46 -7.15 3.92
C GLU A 125 3.22 -7.96 5.20
N PHE A 126 2.90 -7.26 6.29
CA PHE A 126 2.76 -7.79 7.67
C PHE A 126 3.99 -8.54 8.19
N GLN A 127 4.56 -9.46 7.40
CA GLN A 127 5.67 -10.32 7.82
C GLN A 127 6.96 -9.54 8.07
N GLY A 128 7.16 -8.43 7.38
CA GLY A 128 8.28 -7.52 7.61
C GLY A 128 7.89 -6.35 8.51
N THR A 129 6.69 -5.84 8.37
CA THR A 129 6.22 -4.65 9.10
C THR A 129 6.07 -4.90 10.59
N ILE A 130 5.50 -6.05 10.98
CA ILE A 130 5.34 -6.40 12.39
C ILE A 130 6.70 -6.52 13.10
N PRO A 131 7.68 -7.33 12.65
CA PRO A 131 8.98 -7.38 13.29
C PRO A 131 9.75 -6.06 13.21
N TRP A 132 9.58 -5.30 12.12
CA TRP A 132 10.16 -3.95 12.02
C TRP A 132 9.61 -3.03 13.13
N ALA A 133 8.29 -3.02 13.31
CA ALA A 133 7.64 -2.24 14.37
C ALA A 133 8.10 -2.64 15.78
N ILE A 134 8.26 -3.93 16.01
CA ILE A 134 8.76 -4.46 17.30
C ILE A 134 10.21 -4.01 17.55
N LYS A 135 11.04 -4.02 16.51
CA LYS A 135 12.47 -3.68 16.59
C LYS A 135 12.70 -2.16 16.74
N HIS A 136 11.82 -1.33 16.17
CA HIS A 136 11.98 0.12 16.07
C HIS A 136 10.94 0.91 16.88
N LYS A 137 10.67 0.46 18.10
CA LYS A 137 9.72 1.14 19.01
C LYS A 137 10.12 2.57 19.33
N ASP A 138 11.41 2.85 19.37
CA ASP A 138 11.98 4.18 19.58
C ASP A 138 11.62 5.15 18.43
N ILE A 139 11.59 4.67 17.20
CA ILE A 139 11.15 5.43 16.03
C ILE A 139 9.63 5.64 16.11
N LEU A 140 8.87 4.58 16.39
CA LEU A 140 7.41 4.64 16.44
C LEU A 140 6.88 5.58 17.52
N GLN A 141 7.56 5.69 18.66
CA GLN A 141 7.21 6.65 19.71
C GLN A 141 7.36 8.11 19.28
N LYS A 142 8.13 8.37 18.23
CA LYS A 142 8.33 9.69 17.63
C LYS A 142 7.67 9.81 16.25
N THR A 143 6.83 8.89 15.88
CA THR A 143 6.12 8.90 14.61
C THR A 143 4.82 9.69 14.73
N LEU A 144 4.71 10.76 13.96
CA LEU A 144 3.50 11.59 13.87
C LEU A 144 2.37 10.80 13.22
N CYS A 145 2.66 10.17 12.08
CA CYS A 145 1.67 9.40 11.32
C CYS A 145 2.35 8.49 10.28
N ASN A 146 1.56 7.55 9.78
CA ASN A 146 1.90 6.69 8.66
C ASN A 146 0.99 6.96 7.46
N ILE A 147 1.57 6.94 6.26
CA ILE A 147 0.85 6.96 4.99
C ILE A 147 1.27 5.72 4.22
N ASN A 148 0.34 4.81 4.01
CA ASN A 148 0.56 3.58 3.26
C ASN A 148 0.07 3.72 1.83
N LEU A 149 0.89 3.31 0.86
CA LEU A 149 0.55 3.26 -0.56
C LEU A 149 0.42 1.80 -0.98
N ASP A 150 -0.79 1.42 -1.38
CA ASP A 150 -1.05 0.05 -1.79
C ASP A 150 -1.94 0.04 -3.05
N MET A 151 -1.56 -0.74 -4.06
CA MET A 151 -2.29 -0.84 -5.32
C MET A 151 -2.65 0.52 -5.95
N VAL A 152 -1.67 1.40 -6.14
CA VAL A 152 -1.91 2.78 -6.63
C VAL A 152 -1.74 2.93 -8.15
N GLY A 153 -1.54 1.84 -8.88
CA GLY A 153 -1.14 1.85 -10.29
C GLY A 153 -2.27 1.64 -11.31
N LEU A 154 -3.52 1.50 -10.90
CA LEU A 154 -4.60 1.22 -11.84
C LEU A 154 -5.05 2.46 -12.63
N TRP A 155 -5.34 2.26 -13.89
CA TRP A 155 -6.05 3.24 -14.70
C TRP A 155 -7.54 3.19 -14.36
N LEU A 156 -8.00 4.12 -13.52
CA LEU A 156 -9.30 4.05 -12.84
C LEU A 156 -10.50 3.83 -13.78
N SER A 157 -10.57 4.56 -14.90
CA SER A 157 -11.69 4.40 -15.84
C SER A 157 -11.68 3.07 -16.57
N LYS A 158 -10.51 2.50 -16.85
CA LYS A 158 -10.38 1.20 -17.54
C LYS A 158 -10.60 0.02 -16.61
N SER A 159 -10.18 0.15 -15.36
CA SER A 159 -10.35 -0.87 -14.34
C SER A 159 -11.70 -0.80 -13.62
N GLN A 160 -12.48 0.27 -13.87
CA GLN A 160 -13.73 0.55 -13.18
C GLN A 160 -13.55 0.62 -11.65
N SER A 161 -12.43 1.20 -11.22
CA SER A 161 -12.06 1.34 -9.80
C SER A 161 -12.00 2.81 -9.38
N MET A 162 -11.96 3.01 -8.08
CA MET A 162 -11.78 4.31 -7.46
C MET A 162 -10.46 4.37 -6.69
N TYR A 163 -9.90 5.56 -6.58
CA TYR A 163 -8.77 5.81 -5.69
C TYR A 163 -9.31 6.13 -4.29
N CYS A 164 -9.17 5.18 -3.40
CA CYS A 164 -9.77 5.22 -2.07
C CYS A 164 -8.78 5.78 -1.05
N LEU A 165 -9.26 6.66 -0.19
CA LEU A 165 -8.60 7.01 1.08
C LEU A 165 -9.34 6.31 2.21
N HIS A 166 -8.68 5.44 2.95
CA HIS A 166 -9.21 4.91 4.19
C HIS A 166 -8.60 5.67 5.35
N ARG A 167 -9.46 6.18 6.21
CA ARG A 167 -9.13 7.00 7.37
C ARG A 167 -8.36 6.22 8.43
N THR A 168 -7.74 6.94 9.36
CA THR A 168 -7.24 6.34 10.59
C THR A 168 -8.34 5.63 11.37
N THR A 169 -7.98 4.71 12.25
CA THR A 169 -8.96 4.04 13.11
C THR A 169 -9.71 5.04 13.98
N MET A 170 -10.95 4.72 14.34
CA MET A 170 -11.73 5.55 15.27
C MET A 170 -11.08 5.65 16.66
N GLY A 171 -10.29 4.63 17.05
CA GLY A 171 -9.54 4.62 18.31
C GLY A 171 -8.28 5.49 18.28
N ASN A 172 -7.86 5.94 17.10
CA ASN A 172 -6.69 6.79 16.91
C ASN A 172 -6.98 7.92 15.89
N PRO A 173 -7.91 8.84 16.22
CA PRO A 173 -8.27 9.94 15.33
C PRO A 173 -7.11 10.91 15.16
N HIS A 174 -6.91 11.40 13.94
CA HIS A 174 -5.81 12.31 13.65
C HIS A 174 -6.17 13.30 12.53
N TYR A 175 -5.62 14.52 12.59
CA TYR A 175 -5.84 15.56 11.57
C TYR A 175 -5.27 15.19 10.18
N LEU A 176 -4.47 14.11 10.08
CA LEU A 176 -4.05 13.53 8.80
C LEU A 176 -5.26 13.23 7.90
N ASN A 177 -6.39 12.81 8.50
CA ASN A 177 -7.63 12.59 7.76
C ASN A 177 -8.06 13.86 7.02
N ASP A 178 -8.12 14.98 7.73
CA ASP A 178 -8.59 16.27 7.17
C ASP A 178 -7.63 16.75 6.07
N VAL A 179 -6.32 16.60 6.29
CA VAL A 179 -5.30 16.96 5.30
C VAL A 179 -5.43 16.10 4.04
N ALA A 180 -5.47 14.79 4.19
CA ALA A 180 -5.57 13.87 3.06
C ALA A 180 -6.88 14.07 2.29
N GLU A 181 -8.02 14.19 2.99
CA GLU A 181 -9.32 14.44 2.38
C GLU A 181 -9.36 15.76 1.61
N SER A 182 -8.74 16.80 2.15
CA SER A 182 -8.66 18.10 1.46
C SER A 182 -7.95 17.97 0.10
N PHE A 183 -6.89 17.17 0.00
CA PHE A 183 -6.21 16.91 -1.27
C PHE A 183 -7.06 16.06 -2.22
N TYR A 184 -7.76 15.05 -1.73
CA TYR A 184 -8.67 14.24 -2.54
C TYR A 184 -9.81 15.09 -3.11
N HIS A 185 -10.42 15.92 -2.29
CA HIS A 185 -11.46 16.87 -2.73
C HIS A 185 -10.91 17.89 -3.74
N TYR A 186 -9.70 18.41 -3.50
CA TYR A 186 -9.05 19.33 -4.44
C TYR A 186 -8.81 18.67 -5.79
N MET A 187 -8.24 17.47 -5.82
CA MET A 187 -8.01 16.71 -7.05
C MET A 187 -9.34 16.39 -7.75
N GLY A 188 -10.34 15.93 -7.01
CA GLY A 188 -11.67 15.63 -7.57
C GLY A 188 -12.39 16.87 -8.12
N ALA A 189 -12.22 18.02 -7.48
CA ALA A 189 -12.82 19.27 -7.96
C ALA A 189 -12.11 19.83 -9.20
N THR A 190 -10.79 19.69 -9.28
CA THR A 190 -9.97 20.26 -10.37
C THR A 190 -9.83 19.31 -11.57
N ASN A 191 -9.84 18.00 -11.36
CA ASN A 191 -9.66 16.97 -12.41
C ASN A 191 -11.00 16.36 -12.87
N LYS A 192 -12.03 17.19 -13.06
CA LYS A 192 -13.35 16.71 -13.54
C LYS A 192 -13.33 16.33 -15.01
N SER A 193 -12.63 17.12 -15.83
CA SER A 193 -12.35 16.80 -17.21
C SER A 193 -11.20 17.67 -17.69
N PHE A 194 -10.42 17.17 -18.65
CA PHE A 194 -9.34 17.94 -19.26
C PHE A 194 -9.85 19.23 -19.94
N VAL A 195 -10.99 19.17 -20.58
CA VAL A 195 -11.58 20.32 -21.29
C VAL A 195 -12.03 21.41 -20.33
N ALA A 196 -12.65 21.04 -19.21
CA ALA A 196 -13.12 22.01 -18.22
C ALA A 196 -11.96 22.73 -17.49
N THR A 197 -10.81 22.08 -17.33
CA THR A 197 -9.64 22.65 -16.67
C THR A 197 -8.71 23.41 -17.61
N GLY A 198 -8.83 23.21 -18.94
CA GLY A 198 -8.03 23.91 -19.96
C GLY A 198 -8.50 25.33 -20.28
N MET A 199 -9.62 25.77 -19.76
CA MET A 199 -10.22 27.09 -20.05
C MET A 199 -9.69 28.21 -19.16
N GLY A 200 -8.42 28.17 -18.79
CA GLY A 200 -7.57 29.22 -18.26
C GLY A 200 -8.20 30.50 -17.71
N ARG A 201 -8.95 30.42 -16.62
CA ARG A 201 -9.17 31.61 -15.81
C ARG A 201 -7.98 31.79 -14.88
N PRO A 202 -7.40 32.98 -14.72
CA PRO A 202 -6.24 33.22 -13.85
C PRO A 202 -6.51 32.87 -12.37
N ASP A 203 -7.77 32.84 -11.99
CA ASP A 203 -8.31 32.53 -10.65
C ASP A 203 -8.80 31.07 -10.51
N ALA A 204 -8.75 30.29 -11.59
CA ALA A 204 -9.16 28.90 -11.53
C ALA A 204 -8.13 28.04 -10.81
N LEU A 205 -8.62 27.12 -9.97
CA LEU A 205 -7.78 26.10 -9.35
C LEU A 205 -7.06 25.27 -10.43
N LYS A 206 -5.75 25.14 -10.31
CA LYS A 206 -4.95 24.36 -11.27
C LYS A 206 -5.14 22.87 -11.00
N PRO A 207 -5.43 22.07 -12.04
CA PRO A 207 -5.52 20.63 -11.88
C PRO A 207 -4.16 20.03 -11.51
N VAL A 208 -4.19 18.99 -10.69
CA VAL A 208 -3.02 18.17 -10.37
C VAL A 208 -3.12 16.91 -11.23
N TYR A 209 -2.34 16.83 -12.28
CA TYR A 209 -2.30 15.67 -13.15
C TYR A 209 -0.89 15.43 -13.69
N SER A 210 -0.60 14.17 -14.02
CA SER A 210 0.64 13.84 -14.69
C SER A 210 0.66 14.36 -16.13
N VAL A 211 1.79 14.91 -16.55
CA VAL A 211 1.99 15.36 -17.94
C VAL A 211 1.86 14.20 -18.93
N THR A 212 2.25 13.00 -18.53
CA THR A 212 2.27 11.79 -19.36
C THR A 212 1.21 10.76 -18.96
N GLY A 213 0.48 11.00 -17.86
CA GLY A 213 -0.53 10.09 -17.31
C GLY A 213 -1.91 10.27 -17.91
N SER A 214 -2.88 9.59 -17.29
CA SER A 214 -4.29 9.72 -17.67
C SER A 214 -4.78 11.14 -17.45
N ARG A 215 -5.66 11.57 -18.36
CA ARG A 215 -6.41 12.84 -18.31
C ARG A 215 -7.86 12.61 -17.85
N ASP A 216 -8.18 11.42 -17.40
CA ASP A 216 -9.52 11.09 -16.91
C ASP A 216 -9.85 11.89 -15.65
N PRO A 217 -11.12 12.05 -15.30
CA PRO A 217 -11.54 12.55 -14.02
C PRO A 217 -10.91 11.73 -12.88
N PHE A 218 -10.63 12.39 -11.77
CA PHE A 218 -10.13 11.71 -10.58
C PHE A 218 -11.30 11.05 -9.86
N TYR A 219 -11.48 9.74 -10.09
CA TYR A 219 -12.50 8.92 -9.41
C TYR A 219 -11.97 8.53 -8.04
N TYR A 220 -12.62 8.98 -7.00
CA TYR A 220 -12.17 8.73 -5.64
C TYR A 220 -13.30 8.48 -4.66
N SER A 221 -12.97 7.85 -3.54
CA SER A 221 -13.83 7.74 -2.37
C SER A 221 -13.03 7.94 -1.09
N ILE A 222 -13.75 8.39 -0.04
CA ILE A 222 -13.20 8.54 1.30
C ILE A 222 -14.01 7.63 2.20
N ASN A 223 -13.33 6.68 2.82
CA ASN A 223 -13.95 5.59 3.54
C ASN A 223 -13.51 5.59 5.02
N ALA A 224 -14.32 4.97 5.87
CA ALA A 224 -13.90 4.62 7.21
C ALA A 224 -12.65 3.72 7.16
N HIS A 225 -11.97 3.60 8.30
CA HIS A 225 -10.84 2.69 8.41
C HIS A 225 -11.22 1.27 7.97
N TYR A 226 -10.36 0.69 7.16
CA TYR A 226 -10.40 -0.70 6.78
C TYR A 226 -8.98 -1.25 6.85
N GLY A 227 -8.79 -2.40 7.46
CA GLY A 227 -7.50 -3.08 7.55
C GLY A 227 -7.04 -3.67 6.22
N ALA A 228 -6.29 -4.75 6.27
CA ALA A 228 -5.78 -5.53 5.15
C ALA A 228 -4.58 -4.95 4.40
N SER A 229 -3.79 -4.07 5.02
CA SER A 229 -2.46 -3.68 4.55
C SER A 229 -1.64 -3.09 5.72
N ASP A 230 -0.38 -2.73 5.48
CA ASP A 230 0.61 -2.37 6.50
C ASP A 230 0.24 -1.21 7.42
N HIS A 231 -0.62 -0.27 6.98
CA HIS A 231 -1.13 0.80 7.84
C HIS A 231 -1.87 0.27 9.09
N GLU A 232 -2.38 -0.96 9.04
CA GLU A 232 -3.01 -1.63 10.18
C GLU A 232 -2.00 -1.89 11.31
N VAL A 233 -0.76 -2.28 10.96
CA VAL A 233 0.30 -2.49 11.94
C VAL A 233 0.66 -1.20 12.67
N PHE A 234 0.72 -0.06 11.97
CA PHE A 234 0.97 1.24 12.57
C PHE A 234 -0.20 1.71 13.45
N SER A 235 -1.42 1.44 13.00
CA SER A 235 -2.65 1.81 13.70
C SER A 235 -3.00 0.86 14.85
N ASP A 236 -2.27 -0.25 15.01
CA ASP A 236 -2.47 -1.21 16.08
C ASP A 236 -2.40 -0.54 17.46
N TRP A 237 -3.20 -1.04 18.39
CA TRP A 237 -3.29 -0.51 19.75
C TRP A 237 -1.96 -0.49 20.49
N GLY A 238 -1.06 -1.40 20.17
CA GLY A 238 0.28 -1.48 20.77
C GLY A 238 1.28 -0.49 20.16
N VAL A 239 0.99 0.07 18.97
CA VAL A 239 1.85 1.01 18.22
C VAL A 239 1.32 2.43 18.29
N GLN A 240 0.04 2.61 18.03
CA GLN A 240 -0.70 3.88 18.12
C GLN A 240 -0.17 5.02 17.21
N ALA A 241 0.52 4.70 16.12
CA ALA A 241 0.86 5.66 15.10
C ALA A 241 -0.32 5.79 14.10
N PRO A 242 -0.99 6.96 14.00
CA PRO A 242 -2.14 7.12 13.13
C PRO A 242 -1.78 6.80 11.67
N GLY A 243 -2.43 5.80 11.09
CA GLY A 243 -2.16 5.35 9.72
C GLY A 243 -3.36 5.52 8.80
N VAL A 244 -3.11 6.01 7.58
CA VAL A 244 -4.06 6.02 6.47
C VAL A 244 -3.53 5.16 5.33
N ILE A 245 -4.42 4.65 4.50
CA ILE A 245 -4.03 3.98 3.26
C ILE A 245 -4.65 4.69 2.06
N MET A 246 -3.85 4.83 1.02
CA MET A 246 -4.24 5.23 -0.32
C MET A 246 -4.18 3.99 -1.21
N ILE A 247 -5.33 3.59 -1.75
CA ILE A 247 -5.47 2.32 -2.46
C ILE A 247 -6.46 2.45 -3.62
N THR A 248 -6.22 1.72 -4.72
CA THR A 248 -7.24 1.58 -5.76
C THR A 248 -8.09 0.34 -5.51
N TRP A 249 -9.40 0.52 -5.49
CA TRP A 249 -10.35 -0.58 -5.27
C TRP A 249 -11.54 -0.46 -6.22
N PRO A 250 -12.12 -1.61 -6.70
CA PRO A 250 -13.34 -1.61 -7.52
C PRO A 250 -14.55 -1.02 -6.82
#